data_6b67639a2e9599d5065a9e47d817aba9
#
_entry.id   6b67639a2e9599d5065a9e47d817aba9
#
_cell.length_a   1.000
_cell.length_b   1.000
_cell.length_c   1.000
_cell.angle_alpha   90.00
_cell.angle_beta   90.00
_cell.angle_gamma   90.00
#
_symmetry.space_group_name_H-M   'P 1'
#
loop_
_entity.id
_entity.type
_entity.pdbx_description
1 polymer ?
#
loop_
_entity_poly.entity_id
_entity_poly.type
_entity_poly.pdbx_seq_one_letter_code
_entity_poly.pdbx_strand_id
1 'polypeptide(L)'
;MSNERKPAKGMMGMGHGHGPGMAGEKAKDFKGTFKKLAVYLSKYKIGLLFVVIFAIGSAAFSIVGPRKLGDAVTLIFEGLVSKVTGAGTGIDFGAVGRLLLILLGLYVISAALSFIQGYIMSGITQKVSYNMRKSISEKIQRLPIKYFDTKTHGEVLSRVTNDVDTLSQSLNQSLTQIITSITTVIGVLIMMFSISWLMTLAALVILPISMLLISAIVGKSQKYFKTQQEYLGHINGQVEEVYGGHNIVRAFNNEQAVIKEFDETNETLYKSAWKSQFLSGMMQPMMQFIGNLGYVVVSILGGWLAIQGTIDVGSILSFSQYIRNFNQPIAQAAQVANLLQSTAAAAERVFEFLAEEEEDQVPARPAMLTETVMLDNGSEETRERLVTVEDLSGNVEFQHVRFGYSPDKIIIHDFNAVVRPGQKRCV
;
A
#
# COMPACT_ATOMS: atom_id res chain seq x y z
N MET A 1 -29.91 6.92 -46.99
CA MET A 1 -28.52 6.46 -46.82
C MET A 1 -27.94 7.24 -45.64
N SER A 2 -28.06 6.68 -44.46
CA SER A 2 -27.64 7.27 -43.20
C SER A 2 -26.19 6.88 -42.92
N ASN A 3 -25.33 7.85 -42.77
CA ASN A 3 -23.92 7.66 -42.45
C ASN A 3 -23.75 7.89 -40.92
N GLU A 4 -23.72 6.80 -40.14
CA GLU A 4 -23.41 6.84 -38.72
C GLU A 4 -21.93 7.22 -38.50
N ARG A 5 -21.70 8.42 -38.01
CA ARG A 5 -20.38 8.84 -37.49
C ARG A 5 -20.25 8.34 -36.07
N LYS A 6 -19.33 7.40 -35.85
CA LYS A 6 -18.88 7.00 -34.52
C LYS A 6 -18.23 8.20 -33.80
N PRO A 7 -18.52 8.45 -32.51
CA PRO A 7 -17.88 9.52 -31.77
C PRO A 7 -16.42 9.20 -31.50
N ALA A 8 -15.55 10.18 -31.71
CA ALA A 8 -14.13 10.13 -31.40
C ALA A 8 -13.93 10.02 -29.88
N LYS A 9 -13.13 9.06 -29.42
CA LYS A 9 -12.69 8.97 -28.04
C LYS A 9 -11.80 10.16 -27.70
N GLY A 10 -12.39 11.17 -27.06
CA GLY A 10 -11.66 12.27 -26.45
C GLY A 10 -10.82 11.77 -25.27
N MET A 11 -9.51 11.89 -25.43
CA MET A 11 -8.50 11.56 -24.44
C MET A 11 -8.32 12.81 -23.56
N MET A 12 -9.08 12.91 -22.46
CA MET A 12 -8.85 13.93 -21.43
C MET A 12 -8.21 13.27 -20.21
N GLY A 13 -6.93 13.59 -19.99
CA GLY A 13 -6.19 13.26 -18.78
C GLY A 13 -6.69 14.11 -17.62
N MET A 14 -7.55 13.55 -16.76
CA MET A 14 -7.90 14.14 -15.48
C MET A 14 -6.90 13.67 -14.42
N GLY A 15 -6.25 14.62 -13.77
CA GLY A 15 -5.50 14.40 -12.54
C GLY A 15 -6.41 13.84 -11.45
N HIS A 16 -6.25 12.56 -11.12
CA HIS A 16 -6.98 11.90 -10.06
C HIS A 16 -6.42 12.34 -8.70
N GLY A 17 -7.10 13.29 -8.07
CA GLY A 17 -6.95 13.51 -6.64
C GLY A 17 -7.43 12.26 -5.89
N HIS A 18 -6.54 11.58 -5.18
CA HIS A 18 -6.86 10.43 -4.36
C HIS A 18 -7.65 10.88 -3.13
N GLY A 19 -8.98 10.80 -3.19
CA GLY A 19 -9.83 10.81 -2.00
C GLY A 19 -9.66 9.50 -1.21
N PRO A 20 -9.77 9.51 0.13
CA PRO A 20 -9.68 8.32 0.94
C PRO A 20 -10.87 7.38 0.64
N GLY A 21 -10.63 6.30 -0.12
CA GLY A 21 -11.65 5.29 -0.43
C GLY A 21 -11.72 4.78 -1.87
N MET A 22 -10.95 5.33 -2.80
CA MET A 22 -10.85 4.72 -4.14
C MET A 22 -10.08 3.41 -4.04
N ALA A 23 -10.68 2.33 -4.53
CA ALA A 23 -9.97 1.09 -4.80
C ALA A 23 -8.84 1.44 -5.80
N GLY A 24 -7.59 1.47 -5.31
CA GLY A 24 -6.42 1.78 -6.12
C GLY A 24 -6.36 0.86 -7.33
N GLU A 25 -5.76 1.33 -8.42
CA GLU A 25 -5.49 0.48 -9.59
C GLU A 25 -4.90 -0.85 -9.13
N LYS A 26 -5.51 -1.94 -9.59
CA LYS A 26 -5.02 -3.28 -9.26
C LYS A 26 -3.81 -3.57 -10.11
N ALA A 27 -2.74 -4.09 -9.49
CA ALA A 27 -1.59 -4.59 -10.23
C ALA A 27 -2.02 -5.63 -11.26
N LYS A 28 -1.51 -5.53 -12.49
CA LYS A 28 -1.78 -6.46 -13.59
C LYS A 28 -1.13 -7.82 -13.31
N ASP A 29 0.14 -7.81 -12.85
CA ASP A 29 0.88 -9.00 -12.44
C ASP A 29 1.32 -8.89 -10.97
N PHE A 30 0.38 -9.20 -10.06
CA PHE A 30 0.63 -9.19 -8.62
C PHE A 30 1.79 -10.14 -8.20
N LYS A 31 1.81 -11.37 -8.75
CA LYS A 31 2.81 -12.38 -8.35
C LYS A 31 4.21 -12.03 -8.83
N GLY A 32 4.34 -11.61 -10.09
CA GLY A 32 5.63 -11.22 -10.68
C GLY A 32 6.20 -9.98 -10.00
N THR A 33 5.36 -8.97 -9.75
CA THR A 33 5.75 -7.74 -9.06
C THR A 33 6.19 -8.01 -7.63
N PHE A 34 5.45 -8.85 -6.90
CA PHE A 34 5.81 -9.20 -5.52
C PHE A 34 7.13 -9.99 -5.45
N LYS A 35 7.41 -10.84 -6.44
CA LYS A 35 8.70 -11.55 -6.58
C LYS A 35 9.85 -10.57 -6.82
N LYS A 36 9.68 -9.59 -7.72
CA LYS A 36 10.68 -8.52 -7.96
C LYS A 36 10.93 -7.72 -6.70
N LEU A 37 9.86 -7.35 -5.98
CA LEU A 37 9.96 -6.62 -4.71
C LEU A 37 10.68 -7.44 -3.64
N ALA A 38 10.38 -8.73 -3.51
CA ALA A 38 11.06 -9.64 -2.58
C ALA A 38 12.57 -9.78 -2.90
N VAL A 39 12.93 -9.89 -4.20
CA VAL A 39 14.33 -9.87 -4.64
C VAL A 39 15.01 -8.54 -4.29
N TYR A 40 14.32 -7.41 -4.48
CA TYR A 40 14.86 -6.10 -4.10
C TYR A 40 15.10 -5.99 -2.59
N LEU A 41 14.13 -6.44 -1.78
CA LEU A 41 14.22 -6.47 -0.33
C LEU A 41 15.24 -7.47 0.22
N SER A 42 15.63 -8.48 -0.56
CA SER A 42 16.63 -9.47 -0.15
C SER A 42 18.00 -8.87 0.20
N LYS A 43 18.29 -7.67 -0.33
CA LYS A 43 19.48 -6.88 0.06
C LYS A 43 19.48 -6.52 1.56
N TYR A 44 18.30 -6.49 2.19
CA TYR A 44 18.10 -6.12 3.60
C TYR A 44 17.73 -7.32 4.47
N LYS A 45 17.98 -8.57 4.01
CA LYS A 45 17.56 -9.81 4.66
C LYS A 45 17.94 -9.91 6.14
N ILE A 46 19.12 -9.42 6.53
CA ILE A 46 19.57 -9.45 7.93
C ILE A 46 18.70 -8.52 8.79
N GLY A 47 18.47 -7.29 8.33
CA GLY A 47 17.60 -6.35 9.04
C GLY A 47 16.15 -6.85 9.12
N LEU A 48 15.61 -7.43 8.05
CA LEU A 48 14.28 -8.04 8.03
C LEU A 48 14.19 -9.24 8.98
N LEU A 49 15.24 -10.06 9.08
CA LEU A 49 15.30 -11.16 10.06
C LEU A 49 15.18 -10.63 11.48
N PHE A 50 15.90 -9.56 11.85
CA PHE A 50 15.77 -8.93 13.16
C PHE A 50 14.37 -8.35 13.38
N VAL A 51 13.76 -7.72 12.38
CA VAL A 51 12.38 -7.24 12.45
C VAL A 51 11.43 -8.39 12.78
N VAL A 52 11.56 -9.54 12.12
CA VAL A 52 10.74 -10.74 12.39
C VAL A 52 10.97 -11.25 13.82
N ILE A 53 12.22 -11.38 14.26
CA ILE A 53 12.56 -11.88 15.61
C ILE A 53 11.99 -10.96 16.68
N PHE A 54 12.17 -9.65 16.56
CA PHE A 54 11.67 -8.68 17.53
C PHE A 54 10.14 -8.57 17.51
N ALA A 55 9.51 -8.69 16.34
CA ALA A 55 8.05 -8.72 16.23
C ALA A 55 7.46 -9.96 16.92
N ILE A 56 8.02 -11.14 16.68
CA ILE A 56 7.62 -12.39 17.34
C ILE A 56 7.85 -12.28 18.86
N GLY A 57 9.02 -11.79 19.28
CA GLY A 57 9.33 -11.60 20.69
C GLY A 57 8.35 -10.64 21.38
N SER A 58 8.10 -9.46 20.78
CA SER A 58 7.13 -8.50 21.30
C SER A 58 5.73 -9.10 21.43
N ALA A 59 5.25 -9.76 20.37
CA ALA A 59 3.94 -10.41 20.39
C ALA A 59 3.88 -11.53 21.45
N ALA A 60 4.91 -12.37 21.59
CA ALA A 60 4.96 -13.43 22.58
C ALA A 60 4.86 -12.90 24.01
N PHE A 61 5.62 -11.85 24.36
CA PHE A 61 5.52 -11.21 25.68
C PHE A 61 4.14 -10.57 25.91
N SER A 62 3.55 -9.95 24.90
CA SER A 62 2.20 -9.37 24.96
C SER A 62 1.12 -10.43 25.16
N ILE A 63 1.26 -11.61 24.53
CA ILE A 63 0.29 -12.72 24.60
C ILE A 63 0.29 -13.39 25.99
N VAL A 64 1.42 -13.40 26.69
CA VAL A 64 1.50 -13.95 28.08
C VAL A 64 0.77 -13.03 29.07
N GLY A 65 0.66 -11.75 28.78
CA GLY A 65 0.06 -10.74 29.66
C GLY A 65 -1.34 -11.10 30.19
N PRO A 66 -2.32 -11.42 29.36
CA PRO A 66 -3.65 -11.81 29.79
C PRO A 66 -3.67 -13.00 30.74
N ARG A 67 -2.78 -13.99 30.56
CA ARG A 67 -2.66 -15.14 31.48
C ARG A 67 -2.23 -14.68 32.85
N LYS A 68 -1.18 -13.85 32.94
CA LYS A 68 -0.69 -13.33 34.23
C LYS A 68 -1.68 -12.42 34.93
N LEU A 69 -2.46 -11.66 34.15
CA LEU A 69 -3.56 -10.88 34.72
C LEU A 69 -4.66 -11.81 35.33
N GLY A 70 -5.00 -12.88 34.60
CA GLY A 70 -5.89 -13.91 35.12
C GLY A 70 -5.40 -14.57 36.42
N ASP A 71 -4.11 -14.96 36.46
CA ASP A 71 -3.50 -15.51 37.66
C ASP A 71 -3.65 -14.54 38.85
N ALA A 72 -3.45 -13.25 38.65
CA ALA A 72 -3.63 -12.24 39.68
C ALA A 72 -5.10 -12.11 40.14
N VAL A 73 -6.06 -12.21 39.22
CA VAL A 73 -7.49 -12.20 39.58
C VAL A 73 -7.89 -13.46 40.34
N THR A 74 -7.36 -14.63 39.97
CA THR A 74 -7.56 -15.87 40.72
C THR A 74 -7.09 -15.73 42.17
N LEU A 75 -5.89 -15.21 42.39
CA LEU A 75 -5.36 -14.98 43.77
C LEU A 75 -6.24 -14.02 44.59
N ILE A 76 -6.76 -12.97 43.95
CA ILE A 76 -7.65 -12.03 44.65
C ILE A 76 -8.97 -12.74 44.99
N PHE A 77 -9.52 -13.53 44.07
CA PHE A 77 -10.78 -14.25 44.28
C PHE A 77 -10.63 -15.30 45.40
N GLU A 78 -9.60 -16.13 45.35
CA GLU A 78 -9.30 -17.15 46.40
C GLU A 78 -9.07 -16.52 47.77
N GLY A 79 -8.31 -15.42 47.83
CA GLY A 79 -8.11 -14.66 49.06
C GLY A 79 -9.39 -14.07 49.61
N LEU A 80 -10.32 -13.61 48.76
CA LEU A 80 -11.62 -13.13 49.19
C LEU A 80 -12.49 -14.26 49.73
N VAL A 81 -12.57 -15.38 49.00
CA VAL A 81 -13.31 -16.57 49.44
C VAL A 81 -12.75 -17.07 50.78
N SER A 82 -11.44 -17.19 50.92
CA SER A 82 -10.77 -17.61 52.16
C SER A 82 -11.14 -16.71 53.35
N LYS A 83 -11.22 -15.40 53.14
CA LYS A 83 -11.64 -14.42 54.16
C LYS A 83 -13.13 -14.59 54.53
N VAL A 84 -14.00 -14.79 53.56
CA VAL A 84 -15.45 -14.92 53.79
C VAL A 84 -15.78 -16.24 54.46
N THR A 85 -15.10 -17.32 54.12
CA THR A 85 -15.30 -18.65 54.71
C THR A 85 -14.58 -18.83 56.05
N GLY A 86 -13.82 -17.85 56.49
CA GLY A 86 -13.02 -17.95 57.73
C GLY A 86 -11.84 -18.93 57.68
N ALA A 87 -11.49 -19.42 56.47
CA ALA A 87 -10.47 -20.44 56.27
C ALA A 87 -9.01 -19.90 56.19
N GLY A 88 -8.84 -18.54 56.17
CA GLY A 88 -7.50 -17.96 56.01
C GLY A 88 -7.40 -16.45 56.23
N THR A 89 -6.20 -15.88 56.00
CA THR A 89 -5.86 -14.48 56.30
C THR A 89 -6.38 -13.46 55.30
N GLY A 90 -7.01 -13.93 54.20
CA GLY A 90 -7.54 -13.04 53.13
C GLY A 90 -6.59 -12.90 51.96
N ILE A 91 -6.66 -11.76 51.25
CA ILE A 91 -5.91 -11.52 50.02
C ILE A 91 -4.43 -11.30 50.29
N ASP A 92 -3.56 -12.09 49.67
CA ASP A 92 -2.10 -11.85 49.67
C ASP A 92 -1.73 -10.75 48.64
N PHE A 93 -1.76 -9.49 49.10
CA PHE A 93 -1.37 -8.34 48.29
C PHE A 93 0.11 -8.39 47.87
N GLY A 94 0.98 -9.10 48.58
CA GLY A 94 2.38 -9.27 48.23
C GLY A 94 2.54 -10.17 46.99
N ALA A 95 1.79 -11.28 46.93
CA ALA A 95 1.77 -12.17 45.76
C ALA A 95 1.13 -11.47 44.52
N VAL A 96 0.01 -10.79 44.72
CA VAL A 96 -0.62 -10.00 43.67
C VAL A 96 0.32 -8.91 43.16
N GLY A 97 0.98 -8.16 44.05
CA GLY A 97 1.94 -7.13 43.69
C GLY A 97 3.12 -7.68 42.88
N ARG A 98 3.66 -8.84 43.23
CA ARG A 98 4.72 -9.52 42.46
C ARG A 98 4.24 -9.88 41.04
N LEU A 99 3.03 -10.44 40.87
CA LEU A 99 2.48 -10.77 39.56
C LEU A 99 2.26 -9.51 38.68
N LEU A 100 1.78 -8.43 39.28
CA LEU A 100 1.60 -7.16 38.56
C LEU A 100 2.94 -6.53 38.14
N LEU A 101 3.99 -6.64 38.97
CA LEU A 101 5.34 -6.21 38.60
C LEU A 101 5.92 -7.07 37.47
N ILE A 102 5.71 -8.40 37.49
CA ILE A 102 6.09 -9.27 36.37
C ILE A 102 5.33 -8.86 35.08
N LEU A 103 4.03 -8.63 35.19
CA LEU A 103 3.19 -8.19 34.08
C LEU A 103 3.68 -6.86 33.50
N LEU A 104 4.00 -5.89 34.36
CA LEU A 104 4.59 -4.63 33.94
C LEU A 104 5.91 -4.85 33.19
N GLY A 105 6.79 -5.70 33.74
CA GLY A 105 8.06 -6.07 33.11
C GLY A 105 7.87 -6.69 31.73
N LEU A 106 6.91 -7.61 31.56
CA LEU A 106 6.57 -8.23 30.27
C LEU A 106 6.11 -7.19 29.25
N TYR A 107 5.26 -6.24 29.66
CA TYR A 107 4.80 -5.18 28.77
C TYR A 107 5.90 -4.19 28.41
N VAL A 108 6.78 -3.85 29.35
CA VAL A 108 7.94 -2.97 29.07
C VAL A 108 8.89 -3.65 28.09
N ILE A 109 9.18 -4.94 28.27
CA ILE A 109 10.01 -5.71 27.32
C ILE A 109 9.33 -5.78 25.94
N SER A 110 8.03 -6.09 25.89
CA SER A 110 7.26 -6.12 24.65
C SER A 110 7.32 -4.75 23.93
N ALA A 111 7.12 -3.66 24.65
CA ALA A 111 7.18 -2.31 24.10
C ALA A 111 8.59 -1.96 23.57
N ALA A 112 9.65 -2.34 24.32
CA ALA A 112 11.03 -2.13 23.89
C ALA A 112 11.35 -2.90 22.61
N LEU A 113 10.95 -4.18 22.52
CA LEU A 113 11.13 -5.00 21.32
C LEU A 113 10.36 -4.43 20.13
N SER A 114 9.12 -3.99 20.35
CA SER A 114 8.30 -3.34 19.31
C SER A 114 8.92 -2.03 18.83
N PHE A 115 9.46 -1.22 19.74
CA PHE A 115 10.17 0.01 19.39
C PHE A 115 11.41 -0.27 18.53
N ILE A 116 12.26 -1.23 18.94
CA ILE A 116 13.45 -1.62 18.19
C ILE A 116 13.06 -2.15 16.81
N GLN A 117 12.04 -3.00 16.74
CA GLN A 117 11.49 -3.52 15.48
C GLN A 117 11.05 -2.39 14.56
N GLY A 118 10.26 -1.42 15.06
CA GLY A 118 9.79 -0.26 14.29
C GLY A 118 10.94 0.63 13.82
N TYR A 119 11.95 0.85 14.66
CA TYR A 119 13.14 1.64 14.30
C TYR A 119 13.93 1.00 13.16
N ILE A 120 14.18 -0.32 13.23
CA ILE A 120 14.86 -1.06 12.17
C ILE A 120 14.05 -1.05 10.88
N MET A 121 12.73 -1.32 10.97
CA MET A 121 11.85 -1.34 9.81
C MET A 121 11.77 0.01 9.12
N SER A 122 11.64 1.10 9.88
CA SER A 122 11.67 2.46 9.36
C SER A 122 13.00 2.76 8.66
N GLY A 123 14.13 2.36 9.22
CA GLY A 123 15.44 2.51 8.59
C GLY A 123 15.55 1.77 7.25
N ILE A 124 15.02 0.53 7.19
CA ILE A 124 15.00 -0.25 5.94
C ILE A 124 14.13 0.43 4.89
N THR A 125 12.91 0.81 5.24
CA THR A 125 11.95 1.40 4.28
C THR A 125 12.44 2.75 3.75
N GLN A 126 13.05 3.60 4.59
CA GLN A 126 13.65 4.86 4.14
C GLN A 126 14.84 4.63 3.20
N LYS A 127 15.65 3.61 3.48
CA LYS A 127 16.78 3.27 2.58
C LYS A 127 16.31 2.69 1.25
N VAL A 128 15.23 1.92 1.25
CA VAL A 128 14.54 1.44 0.04
C VAL A 128 14.02 2.63 -0.77
N SER A 129 13.30 3.55 -0.13
CA SER A 129 12.78 4.77 -0.77
C SER A 129 13.89 5.62 -1.40
N TYR A 130 14.96 5.88 -0.64
CA TYR A 130 16.12 6.61 -1.12
C TYR A 130 16.73 5.96 -2.37
N ASN A 131 16.99 4.64 -2.31
CA ASN A 131 17.62 3.93 -3.42
C ASN A 131 16.70 3.87 -4.65
N MET A 132 15.38 3.71 -4.46
CA MET A 132 14.43 3.74 -5.58
C MET A 132 14.38 5.12 -6.24
N ARG A 133 14.29 6.20 -5.47
CA ARG A 133 14.31 7.56 -6.02
C ARG A 133 15.62 7.86 -6.75
N LYS A 134 16.75 7.42 -6.20
CA LYS A 134 18.04 7.54 -6.86
C LYS A 134 18.04 6.81 -8.21
N SER A 135 17.62 5.54 -8.24
CA SER A 135 17.55 4.75 -9.48
C SER A 135 16.61 5.36 -10.51
N ILE A 136 15.45 5.89 -10.09
CA ILE A 136 14.51 6.57 -10.99
C ILE A 136 15.14 7.86 -11.54
N SER A 137 15.82 8.66 -10.70
CA SER A 137 16.49 9.90 -11.12
C SER A 137 17.62 9.63 -12.12
N GLU A 138 18.44 8.60 -11.87
CA GLU A 138 19.47 8.15 -12.82
C GLU A 138 18.86 7.64 -14.13
N LYS A 139 17.74 6.91 -14.04
CA LYS A 139 17.03 6.41 -15.22
C LYS A 139 16.46 7.54 -16.08
N ILE A 140 15.87 8.57 -15.45
CA ILE A 140 15.35 9.75 -16.15
C ILE A 140 16.43 10.38 -17.06
N GLN A 141 17.68 10.44 -16.59
CA GLN A 141 18.78 11.03 -17.35
C GLN A 141 19.29 10.16 -18.52
N ARG A 142 18.89 8.88 -18.54
CA ARG A 142 19.33 7.92 -19.58
C ARG A 142 18.24 7.54 -20.54
N LEU A 143 17.01 7.95 -20.28
CA LEU A 143 15.87 7.67 -21.16
C LEU A 143 15.94 8.53 -22.43
N PRO A 144 15.55 7.97 -23.60
CA PRO A 144 15.48 8.73 -24.84
C PRO A 144 14.40 9.82 -24.77
N ILE A 145 14.62 10.94 -25.45
CA ILE A 145 13.68 12.08 -25.50
C ILE A 145 12.29 11.62 -26.00
N LYS A 146 12.24 10.64 -26.90
CA LYS A 146 11.00 10.01 -27.38
C LYS A 146 10.08 9.54 -26.27
N TYR A 147 10.64 9.08 -25.14
CA TYR A 147 9.85 8.63 -23.97
C TYR A 147 9.05 9.80 -23.36
N PHE A 148 9.69 10.97 -23.25
CA PHE A 148 9.06 12.16 -22.65
C PHE A 148 8.04 12.83 -23.57
N ASP A 149 8.14 12.62 -24.89
CA ASP A 149 7.13 13.08 -25.83
C ASP A 149 5.83 12.25 -25.79
N THR A 150 5.93 10.99 -25.33
CA THR A 150 4.78 10.08 -25.23
C THR A 150 4.14 10.06 -23.85
N LYS A 151 4.85 10.49 -22.80
CA LYS A 151 4.41 10.49 -21.41
C LYS A 151 4.32 11.91 -20.86
N THR A 152 3.34 12.15 -19.99
CA THR A 152 3.23 13.46 -19.36
C THR A 152 4.29 13.64 -18.27
N HIS A 153 4.79 14.86 -18.08
CA HIS A 153 5.72 15.18 -16.98
C HIS A 153 5.14 14.84 -15.61
N GLY A 154 3.82 15.00 -15.43
CA GLY A 154 3.12 14.65 -14.21
C GLY A 154 3.15 13.15 -13.92
N GLU A 155 3.04 12.28 -14.94
CA GLU A 155 3.12 10.83 -14.78
C GLU A 155 4.52 10.41 -14.28
N VAL A 156 5.58 10.94 -14.87
CA VAL A 156 6.96 10.64 -14.46
C VAL A 156 7.23 11.15 -13.04
N LEU A 157 6.82 12.38 -12.73
CA LEU A 157 6.98 12.95 -11.41
C LEU A 157 6.23 12.16 -10.34
N SER A 158 5.01 11.70 -10.65
CA SER A 158 4.20 10.88 -9.74
C SER A 158 4.89 9.56 -9.38
N ARG A 159 5.65 8.95 -10.29
CA ARG A 159 6.43 7.74 -10.00
C ARG A 159 7.55 7.98 -8.99
N VAL A 160 8.24 9.12 -9.10
CA VAL A 160 9.34 9.50 -8.16
C VAL A 160 8.81 9.83 -6.77
N THR A 161 7.63 10.45 -6.70
CA THR A 161 7.04 10.93 -5.45
C THR A 161 6.01 9.94 -4.91
N ASN A 162 4.82 9.91 -5.49
CA ASN A 162 3.67 9.20 -4.93
C ASN A 162 3.85 7.67 -4.90
N ASP A 163 4.38 7.07 -5.98
CA ASP A 163 4.53 5.61 -6.04
C ASP A 163 5.62 5.13 -5.07
N VAL A 164 6.74 5.83 -4.97
CA VAL A 164 7.81 5.48 -4.02
C VAL A 164 7.36 5.71 -2.58
N ASP A 165 6.60 6.77 -2.29
CA ASP A 165 6.05 7.02 -0.95
C ASP A 165 5.00 5.96 -0.58
N THR A 166 4.12 5.61 -1.50
CA THR A 166 3.15 4.51 -1.33
C THR A 166 3.86 3.20 -1.01
N LEU A 167 4.91 2.86 -1.76
CA LEU A 167 5.74 1.69 -1.49
C LEU A 167 6.36 1.73 -0.10
N SER A 168 6.99 2.85 0.28
CA SER A 168 7.67 2.98 1.56
C SER A 168 6.71 2.86 2.73
N GLN A 169 5.60 3.58 2.71
CA GLN A 169 4.58 3.54 3.77
C GLN A 169 3.92 2.17 3.86
N SER A 170 3.51 1.63 2.71
CA SER A 170 2.83 0.35 2.65
C SER A 170 3.73 -0.82 3.07
N LEU A 171 5.01 -0.82 2.69
CA LEU A 171 5.97 -1.83 3.14
C LEU A 171 6.16 -1.79 4.64
N ASN A 172 6.34 -0.59 5.22
CA ASN A 172 6.49 -0.44 6.66
C ASN A 172 5.28 -0.98 7.42
N GLN A 173 4.09 -0.58 6.99
CA GLN A 173 2.85 -0.97 7.65
C GLN A 173 2.47 -2.43 7.39
N SER A 174 2.48 -2.89 6.13
CA SER A 174 2.00 -4.22 5.78
C SER A 174 2.89 -5.34 6.31
N LEU A 175 4.22 -5.24 6.18
CA LEU A 175 5.13 -6.27 6.68
C LEU A 175 5.03 -6.41 8.19
N THR A 176 5.08 -5.30 8.91
CA THR A 176 4.90 -5.29 10.37
C THR A 176 3.57 -5.91 10.76
N GLN A 177 2.47 -5.47 10.14
CA GLN A 177 1.12 -5.93 10.44
C GLN A 177 0.93 -7.42 10.16
N ILE A 178 1.47 -7.94 9.05
CA ILE A 178 1.36 -9.38 8.72
C ILE A 178 2.10 -10.22 9.74
N ILE A 179 3.33 -9.86 10.09
CA ILE A 179 4.15 -10.64 11.04
C ILE A 179 3.48 -10.65 12.42
N THR A 180 3.09 -9.48 12.92
CA THR A 180 2.42 -9.37 14.23
C THR A 180 1.08 -10.08 14.24
N SER A 181 0.26 -9.96 13.18
CA SER A 181 -1.05 -10.63 13.10
C SER A 181 -0.93 -12.14 13.10
N ILE A 182 -0.02 -12.71 12.29
CA ILE A 182 0.20 -14.16 12.23
C ILE A 182 0.69 -14.65 13.58
N THR A 183 1.67 -13.98 14.18
CA THR A 183 2.21 -14.35 15.48
C THR A 183 1.15 -14.29 16.58
N THR A 184 0.33 -13.21 16.56
CA THR A 184 -0.75 -13.04 17.55
C THR A 184 -1.82 -14.13 17.39
N VAL A 185 -2.27 -14.42 16.16
CA VAL A 185 -3.29 -15.46 15.92
C VAL A 185 -2.80 -16.82 16.40
N ILE A 186 -1.59 -17.22 16.00
CA ILE A 186 -1.02 -18.50 16.40
C ILE A 186 -0.79 -18.57 17.91
N GLY A 187 -0.17 -17.55 18.49
CA GLY A 187 0.14 -17.54 19.91
C GLY A 187 -1.11 -17.47 20.80
N VAL A 188 -2.12 -16.68 20.43
CA VAL A 188 -3.40 -16.61 21.13
C VAL A 188 -4.13 -17.96 21.05
N LEU A 189 -4.17 -18.62 19.88
CA LEU A 189 -4.75 -19.96 19.76
C LEU A 189 -4.08 -20.97 20.68
N ILE A 190 -2.75 -21.00 20.73
CA ILE A 190 -2.00 -21.87 21.64
C ILE A 190 -2.39 -21.60 23.10
N MET A 191 -2.49 -20.33 23.50
CA MET A 191 -2.88 -19.96 24.86
C MET A 191 -4.34 -20.32 25.16
N MET A 192 -5.26 -20.13 24.21
CA MET A 192 -6.67 -20.51 24.37
C MET A 192 -6.82 -22.02 24.55
N PHE A 193 -6.14 -22.83 23.73
CA PHE A 193 -6.13 -24.29 23.88
C PHE A 193 -5.50 -24.75 25.19
N SER A 194 -4.50 -24.03 25.71
CA SER A 194 -3.87 -24.32 26.99
C SER A 194 -4.79 -24.08 28.19
N ILE A 195 -5.81 -23.22 28.06
CA ILE A 195 -6.78 -22.95 29.12
C ILE A 195 -7.94 -23.97 29.04
N SER A 196 -8.61 -24.05 27.88
CA SER A 196 -9.73 -24.97 27.70
C SER A 196 -9.99 -25.21 26.20
N TRP A 197 -9.91 -26.48 25.79
CA TRP A 197 -10.23 -26.86 24.41
C TRP A 197 -11.69 -26.62 24.06
N LEU A 198 -12.59 -26.83 25.05
CA LEU A 198 -14.05 -26.67 24.84
C LEU A 198 -14.42 -25.18 24.61
N MET A 199 -13.88 -24.29 25.46
CA MET A 199 -14.07 -22.84 25.28
C MET A 199 -13.46 -22.36 23.97
N THR A 200 -12.33 -22.92 23.56
CA THR A 200 -11.66 -22.56 22.29
C THR A 200 -12.52 -22.99 21.09
N LEU A 201 -13.11 -24.19 21.10
CA LEU A 201 -14.02 -24.60 20.04
C LEU A 201 -15.27 -23.70 19.98
N ALA A 202 -15.86 -23.38 21.15
CA ALA A 202 -17.00 -22.45 21.19
C ALA A 202 -16.65 -21.08 20.61
N ALA A 203 -15.47 -20.54 20.92
CA ALA A 203 -14.98 -19.28 20.35
C ALA A 203 -14.72 -19.37 18.84
N LEU A 204 -14.15 -20.49 18.38
CA LEU A 204 -13.91 -20.72 16.95
C LEU A 204 -15.19 -20.81 16.11
N VAL A 205 -16.30 -21.26 16.67
CA VAL A 205 -17.62 -21.27 15.97
C VAL A 205 -18.13 -19.87 15.67
N ILE A 206 -17.72 -18.85 16.44
CA ILE A 206 -18.11 -17.47 16.22
C ILE A 206 -17.47 -16.89 14.94
N LEU A 207 -16.31 -17.40 14.52
CA LEU A 207 -15.60 -16.92 13.33
C LEU A 207 -16.39 -17.11 12.02
N PRO A 208 -16.88 -18.32 11.68
CA PRO A 208 -17.66 -18.48 10.46
C PRO A 208 -18.96 -17.66 10.49
N ILE A 209 -19.57 -17.48 11.66
CA ILE A 209 -20.75 -16.62 11.81
C ILE A 209 -20.39 -15.17 11.51
N SER A 210 -19.27 -14.69 12.04
CA SER A 210 -18.75 -13.35 11.76
C SER A 210 -18.44 -13.16 10.28
N MET A 211 -17.77 -14.12 9.65
CA MET A 211 -17.43 -14.07 8.22
C MET A 211 -18.66 -14.06 7.33
N LEU A 212 -19.69 -14.86 7.63
CA LEU A 212 -20.94 -14.88 6.90
C LEU A 212 -21.65 -13.51 6.98
N LEU A 213 -21.74 -12.93 8.18
CA LEU A 213 -22.35 -11.61 8.38
C LEU A 213 -21.59 -10.51 7.66
N ILE A 214 -20.25 -10.49 7.79
CA ILE A 214 -19.39 -9.51 7.09
C ILE A 214 -19.59 -9.64 5.58
N SER A 215 -19.51 -10.86 5.03
CA SER A 215 -19.63 -11.06 3.59
C SER A 215 -21.00 -10.64 3.05
N ALA A 216 -22.08 -10.88 3.80
CA ALA A 216 -23.43 -10.45 3.45
C ALA A 216 -23.57 -8.91 3.43
N ILE A 217 -23.03 -8.23 4.45
CA ILE A 217 -23.04 -6.77 4.54
C ILE A 217 -22.18 -6.17 3.42
N VAL A 218 -20.94 -6.66 3.23
CA VAL A 218 -20.02 -6.17 2.20
C VAL A 218 -20.60 -6.40 0.81
N GLY A 219 -21.10 -7.60 0.51
CA GLY A 219 -21.71 -7.89 -0.80
C GLY A 219 -22.87 -6.95 -1.14
N LYS A 220 -23.71 -6.64 -0.15
CA LYS A 220 -24.83 -5.71 -0.34
C LYS A 220 -24.39 -4.25 -0.42
N SER A 221 -23.40 -3.85 0.38
CA SER A 221 -22.83 -2.50 0.36
C SER A 221 -22.11 -2.20 -0.95
N GLN A 222 -21.33 -3.15 -1.49
CA GLN A 222 -20.59 -3.00 -2.74
C GLN A 222 -21.47 -2.66 -3.94
N LYS A 223 -22.68 -3.22 -4.00
CA LYS A 223 -23.66 -2.88 -5.06
C LYS A 223 -24.01 -1.39 -5.02
N TYR A 224 -24.34 -0.87 -3.84
CA TYR A 224 -24.70 0.55 -3.69
C TYR A 224 -23.48 1.47 -3.84
N PHE A 225 -22.32 1.05 -3.38
CA PHE A 225 -21.07 1.79 -3.57
C PHE A 225 -20.73 1.95 -5.05
N LYS A 226 -20.88 0.89 -5.87
CA LYS A 226 -20.66 0.96 -7.32
C LYS A 226 -21.61 1.97 -7.96
N THR A 227 -22.91 1.91 -7.64
CA THR A 227 -23.90 2.86 -8.15
C THR A 227 -23.58 4.30 -7.69
N GLN A 228 -23.18 4.48 -6.43
CA GLN A 228 -22.74 5.79 -5.92
C GLN A 228 -21.58 6.35 -6.73
N GLN A 229 -20.54 5.56 -7.04
CA GLN A 229 -19.40 6.01 -7.83
C GLN A 229 -19.78 6.33 -9.29
N GLU A 230 -20.65 5.54 -9.88
CA GLU A 230 -21.19 5.75 -11.23
C GLU A 230 -21.95 7.08 -11.32
N TYR A 231 -22.89 7.31 -10.42
CA TYR A 231 -23.68 8.55 -10.40
C TYR A 231 -22.89 9.77 -9.97
N LEU A 232 -21.86 9.62 -9.13
CA LEU A 232 -20.92 10.69 -8.84
C LEU A 232 -20.15 11.10 -10.11
N GLY A 233 -19.77 10.13 -10.95
CA GLY A 233 -19.16 10.39 -12.26
C GLY A 233 -20.12 11.14 -13.20
N HIS A 234 -21.40 10.76 -13.24
CA HIS A 234 -22.43 11.43 -14.04
C HIS A 234 -22.62 12.89 -13.60
N ILE A 235 -22.73 13.15 -12.29
CA ILE A 235 -22.86 14.51 -11.75
C ILE A 235 -21.64 15.35 -12.11
N ASN A 236 -20.42 14.82 -11.93
CA ASN A 236 -19.22 15.55 -12.29
C ASN A 236 -19.17 15.90 -13.77
N GLY A 237 -19.52 14.95 -14.65
CA GLY A 237 -19.62 15.19 -16.10
C GLY A 237 -20.68 16.24 -16.44
N GLN A 238 -21.86 16.16 -15.85
CA GLN A 238 -22.93 17.12 -16.04
C GLN A 238 -22.56 18.54 -15.58
N VAL A 239 -21.89 18.66 -14.40
CA VAL A 239 -21.40 19.94 -13.90
C VAL A 239 -20.35 20.53 -14.85
N GLU A 240 -19.43 19.72 -15.36
CA GLU A 240 -18.40 20.17 -16.32
C GLU A 240 -19.04 20.63 -17.65
N GLU A 241 -19.99 19.87 -18.16
CA GLU A 241 -20.71 20.20 -19.40
C GLU A 241 -21.53 21.49 -19.25
N VAL A 242 -22.33 21.60 -18.18
CA VAL A 242 -23.18 22.76 -17.93
C VAL A 242 -22.35 24.00 -17.61
N TYR A 243 -21.27 23.87 -16.85
CA TYR A 243 -20.38 24.99 -16.56
C TYR A 243 -19.63 25.47 -17.80
N GLY A 244 -19.12 24.52 -18.63
CA GLY A 244 -18.47 24.84 -19.91
C GLY A 244 -19.43 25.43 -20.94
N GLY A 245 -20.69 24.96 -20.93
CA GLY A 245 -21.76 25.40 -21.85
C GLY A 245 -22.72 26.44 -21.27
N HIS A 246 -22.38 27.09 -20.14
CA HIS A 246 -23.31 27.95 -19.40
C HIS A 246 -23.96 29.05 -20.25
N ASN A 247 -23.19 29.68 -21.13
CA ASN A 247 -23.70 30.72 -22.03
C ASN A 247 -24.75 30.16 -23.03
N ILE A 248 -24.60 28.92 -23.46
CA ILE A 248 -25.53 28.24 -24.34
C ILE A 248 -26.82 27.92 -23.61
N VAL A 249 -26.71 27.35 -22.40
CA VAL A 249 -27.88 27.06 -21.55
C VAL A 249 -28.73 28.30 -21.34
N ARG A 250 -28.09 29.46 -21.02
CA ARG A 250 -28.78 30.73 -20.85
C ARG A 250 -29.38 31.28 -22.16
N ALA A 251 -28.65 31.17 -23.27
CA ALA A 251 -29.13 31.66 -24.55
C ALA A 251 -30.41 30.96 -25.01
N PHE A 252 -30.59 29.69 -24.65
CA PHE A 252 -31.74 28.89 -24.98
C PHE A 252 -32.77 28.76 -23.85
N ASN A 253 -32.63 29.48 -22.72
CA ASN A 253 -33.50 29.44 -21.53
C ASN A 253 -33.75 28.02 -21.04
N ASN A 254 -32.70 27.18 -21.02
CA ASN A 254 -32.81 25.76 -20.72
C ASN A 254 -32.42 25.42 -19.24
N GLU A 255 -32.30 26.42 -18.38
CA GLU A 255 -31.82 26.26 -16.98
C GLU A 255 -32.71 25.29 -16.19
N GLN A 256 -34.04 25.39 -16.36
CA GLN A 256 -34.98 24.55 -15.60
C GLN A 256 -34.88 23.06 -16.00
N ALA A 257 -34.62 22.76 -17.27
CA ALA A 257 -34.43 21.40 -17.74
C ALA A 257 -33.13 20.80 -17.19
N VAL A 258 -32.04 21.58 -17.20
CA VAL A 258 -30.74 21.18 -16.66
C VAL A 258 -30.82 20.94 -15.15
N ILE A 259 -31.49 21.81 -14.39
CA ILE A 259 -31.69 21.64 -12.94
C ILE A 259 -32.49 20.37 -12.66
N LYS A 260 -33.55 20.11 -13.41
CA LYS A 260 -34.37 18.90 -13.23
C LYS A 260 -33.56 17.62 -13.49
N GLU A 261 -32.76 17.59 -14.54
CA GLU A 261 -31.89 16.45 -14.84
C GLU A 261 -30.83 16.23 -13.75
N PHE A 262 -30.27 17.33 -13.23
CA PHE A 262 -29.34 17.28 -12.09
C PHE A 262 -30.01 16.72 -10.85
N ASP A 263 -31.21 17.17 -10.51
CA ASP A 263 -31.96 16.69 -9.34
C ASP A 263 -32.27 15.20 -9.43
N GLU A 264 -32.67 14.68 -10.61
CA GLU A 264 -32.93 13.26 -10.83
C GLU A 264 -31.67 12.41 -10.60
N THR A 265 -30.54 12.87 -11.13
CA THR A 265 -29.23 12.22 -10.99
C THR A 265 -28.76 12.28 -9.54
N ASN A 266 -28.91 13.45 -8.90
CA ASN A 266 -28.50 13.67 -7.50
C ASN A 266 -29.36 12.86 -6.51
N GLU A 267 -30.67 12.71 -6.79
CA GLU A 267 -31.54 11.86 -5.96
C GLU A 267 -31.11 10.40 -5.99
N THR A 268 -30.69 9.90 -7.14
CA THR A 268 -30.16 8.53 -7.29
C THR A 268 -28.82 8.37 -6.56
N LEU A 269 -27.94 9.39 -6.69
CA LEU A 269 -26.69 9.45 -5.92
C LEU A 269 -26.96 9.45 -4.42
N TYR A 270 -27.87 10.29 -3.94
CA TYR A 270 -28.25 10.37 -2.53
C TYR A 270 -28.75 9.03 -1.99
N LYS A 271 -29.69 8.38 -2.66
CA LYS A 271 -30.23 7.06 -2.24
C LYS A 271 -29.16 5.99 -2.19
N SER A 272 -28.26 5.99 -3.17
CA SER A 272 -27.17 5.01 -3.24
C SER A 272 -26.11 5.28 -2.19
N ALA A 273 -25.72 6.52 -1.99
CA ALA A 273 -24.77 6.95 -0.97
C ALA A 273 -25.30 6.67 0.44
N TRP A 274 -26.55 7.01 0.71
CA TRP A 274 -27.16 6.74 2.02
C TRP A 274 -27.14 5.23 2.36
N LYS A 275 -27.56 4.37 1.41
CA LYS A 275 -27.56 2.91 1.62
C LYS A 275 -26.14 2.34 1.76
N SER A 276 -25.21 2.83 0.96
CA SER A 276 -23.82 2.44 1.01
C SER A 276 -23.19 2.80 2.38
N GLN A 277 -23.37 4.04 2.82
CA GLN A 277 -22.84 4.54 4.09
C GLN A 277 -23.51 3.86 5.30
N PHE A 278 -24.83 3.65 5.26
CA PHE A 278 -25.55 2.97 6.32
C PHE A 278 -25.04 1.53 6.51
N LEU A 279 -24.95 0.76 5.41
CA LEU A 279 -24.44 -0.62 5.47
C LEU A 279 -22.99 -0.68 5.92
N SER A 280 -22.13 0.20 5.39
CA SER A 280 -20.73 0.28 5.80
C SER A 280 -20.59 0.72 7.26
N GLY A 281 -21.39 1.67 7.70
CA GLY A 281 -21.38 2.16 9.08
C GLY A 281 -21.88 1.12 10.09
N MET A 282 -22.78 0.20 9.68
CA MET A 282 -23.24 -0.91 10.52
C MET A 282 -22.15 -1.96 10.79
N MET A 283 -21.09 -1.99 10.00
CA MET A 283 -20.09 -3.06 10.09
C MET A 283 -19.41 -3.10 11.47
N GLN A 284 -19.03 -1.96 12.02
CA GLN A 284 -18.39 -1.89 13.32
C GLN A 284 -19.30 -2.22 14.50
N PRO A 285 -20.54 -1.69 14.61
CA PRO A 285 -21.51 -2.14 15.62
C PRO A 285 -21.82 -3.64 15.55
N MET A 286 -21.98 -4.20 14.35
CA MET A 286 -22.22 -5.62 14.17
C MET A 286 -21.06 -6.49 14.63
N MET A 287 -19.82 -6.09 14.32
CA MET A 287 -18.63 -6.78 14.82
C MET A 287 -18.52 -6.73 16.34
N GLN A 288 -18.85 -5.58 16.96
CA GLN A 288 -18.92 -5.47 18.42
C GLN A 288 -20.00 -6.35 19.03
N PHE A 289 -21.18 -6.39 18.40
CA PHE A 289 -22.28 -7.25 18.84
C PHE A 289 -21.87 -8.73 18.83
N ILE A 290 -21.26 -9.21 17.74
CA ILE A 290 -20.77 -10.58 17.64
C ILE A 290 -19.69 -10.85 18.69
N GLY A 291 -18.75 -9.91 18.87
CA GLY A 291 -17.73 -10.01 19.89
C GLY A 291 -18.31 -10.11 21.31
N ASN A 292 -19.36 -9.34 21.60
CA ASN A 292 -20.06 -9.39 22.88
C ASN A 292 -20.86 -10.69 23.07
N LEU A 293 -21.50 -11.22 22.00
CA LEU A 293 -22.12 -12.56 22.05
C LEU A 293 -21.06 -13.63 22.39
N GLY A 294 -19.89 -13.55 21.76
CA GLY A 294 -18.76 -14.43 22.09
C GLY A 294 -18.34 -14.33 23.54
N TYR A 295 -18.26 -13.10 24.06
CA TYR A 295 -17.98 -12.88 25.49
C TYR A 295 -19.04 -13.51 26.40
N VAL A 296 -20.32 -13.38 26.07
CA VAL A 296 -21.42 -13.99 26.85
C VAL A 296 -21.32 -15.52 26.84
N VAL A 297 -21.14 -16.14 25.68
CA VAL A 297 -20.98 -17.59 25.53
C VAL A 297 -19.81 -18.10 26.37
N VAL A 298 -18.66 -17.44 26.26
CA VAL A 298 -17.45 -17.78 27.00
C VAL A 298 -17.61 -17.57 28.50
N SER A 299 -18.33 -16.53 28.94
CA SER A 299 -18.59 -16.28 30.35
C SER A 299 -19.51 -17.34 30.96
N ILE A 300 -20.56 -17.74 30.24
CA ILE A 300 -21.47 -18.82 30.69
C ILE A 300 -20.72 -20.15 30.75
N LEU A 301 -20.04 -20.53 29.69
CA LEU A 301 -19.31 -21.79 29.61
C LEU A 301 -18.14 -21.82 30.60
N GLY A 302 -17.40 -20.72 30.71
CA GLY A 302 -16.30 -20.56 31.66
C GLY A 302 -16.77 -20.59 33.10
N GLY A 303 -17.91 -19.92 33.41
CA GLY A 303 -18.51 -20.01 34.76
C GLY A 303 -18.94 -21.44 35.12
N TRP A 304 -19.55 -22.18 34.17
CA TRP A 304 -19.88 -23.59 34.36
C TRP A 304 -18.67 -24.46 34.60
N LEU A 305 -17.58 -24.29 33.83
CA LEU A 305 -16.31 -25.03 34.02
C LEU A 305 -15.61 -24.64 35.33
N ALA A 306 -15.69 -23.39 35.75
CA ALA A 306 -15.14 -22.92 37.01
C ALA A 306 -15.88 -23.52 38.22
N ILE A 307 -17.22 -23.64 38.17
CA ILE A 307 -18.02 -24.33 39.22
C ILE A 307 -17.62 -25.82 39.32
N GLN A 308 -17.30 -26.46 38.19
CA GLN A 308 -16.80 -27.82 38.14
C GLN A 308 -15.32 -27.96 38.61
N GLY A 309 -14.64 -26.84 38.88
CA GLY A 309 -13.22 -26.85 39.28
C GLY A 309 -12.24 -27.19 38.16
N THR A 310 -12.69 -27.14 36.88
CA THR A 310 -11.86 -27.46 35.71
C THR A 310 -10.95 -26.31 35.31
N ILE A 311 -11.40 -25.07 35.54
CA ILE A 311 -10.63 -23.82 35.27
C ILE A 311 -10.83 -22.83 36.41
N ASP A 312 -9.85 -21.92 36.58
CA ASP A 312 -9.92 -20.85 37.56
C ASP A 312 -10.76 -19.67 37.07
N VAL A 313 -11.28 -18.87 38.01
CA VAL A 313 -12.07 -17.66 37.68
C VAL A 313 -11.27 -16.66 36.85
N GLY A 314 -9.98 -16.48 37.14
CA GLY A 314 -9.10 -15.63 36.35
C GLY A 314 -8.85 -16.13 34.91
N SER A 315 -9.00 -17.44 34.67
CA SER A 315 -8.93 -18.02 33.33
C SER A 315 -10.06 -17.54 32.44
N ILE A 316 -11.24 -17.24 32.97
CA ILE A 316 -12.37 -16.65 32.21
C ILE A 316 -11.98 -15.26 31.69
N LEU A 317 -11.36 -14.45 32.57
CA LEU A 317 -10.89 -13.12 32.18
C LEU A 317 -9.78 -13.20 31.11
N SER A 318 -8.79 -14.09 31.33
CA SER A 318 -7.71 -14.34 30.36
C SER A 318 -8.28 -14.73 28.98
N PHE A 319 -9.23 -15.66 28.98
CA PHE A 319 -9.85 -16.15 27.76
C PHE A 319 -10.64 -15.06 27.02
N SER A 320 -11.37 -14.22 27.75
CA SER A 320 -12.07 -13.07 27.20
C SER A 320 -11.12 -12.07 26.51
N GLN A 321 -9.96 -11.82 27.09
CA GLN A 321 -8.92 -11.01 26.49
C GLN A 321 -8.35 -11.67 25.22
N TYR A 322 -8.13 -12.99 25.24
CA TYR A 322 -7.64 -13.72 24.07
C TYR A 322 -8.63 -13.70 22.92
N ILE A 323 -9.93 -13.78 23.12
CA ILE A 323 -10.94 -13.61 22.07
C ILE A 323 -10.82 -12.24 21.41
N ARG A 324 -10.67 -11.18 22.18
CA ARG A 324 -10.50 -9.82 21.64
C ARG A 324 -9.23 -9.71 20.79
N ASN A 325 -8.12 -10.22 21.30
CA ASN A 325 -6.82 -10.22 20.62
C ASN A 325 -6.84 -11.09 19.36
N PHE A 326 -7.68 -12.13 19.32
CA PHE A 326 -7.86 -13.01 18.17
C PHE A 326 -8.69 -12.37 17.05
N ASN A 327 -9.74 -11.64 17.41
CA ASN A 327 -10.62 -10.99 16.46
C ASN A 327 -9.96 -9.77 15.76
N GLN A 328 -9.05 -9.09 16.41
CA GLN A 328 -8.41 -7.89 15.90
C GLN A 328 -7.62 -8.12 14.60
N PRO A 329 -6.71 -9.10 14.47
CA PRO A 329 -6.02 -9.41 13.22
C PRO A 329 -6.96 -9.79 12.08
N ILE A 330 -8.06 -10.48 12.38
CA ILE A 330 -9.05 -10.89 11.38
C ILE A 330 -9.77 -9.67 10.79
N ALA A 331 -10.17 -8.74 11.64
CA ALA A 331 -10.78 -7.48 11.20
C ALA A 331 -9.83 -6.64 10.33
N GLN A 332 -8.53 -6.70 10.60
CA GLN A 332 -7.49 -5.98 9.86
C GLN A 332 -7.06 -6.68 8.56
N ALA A 333 -7.37 -7.97 8.37
CA ALA A 333 -6.92 -8.73 7.21
C ALA A 333 -7.35 -8.10 5.87
N ALA A 334 -8.58 -7.57 5.79
CA ALA A 334 -9.07 -6.89 4.59
C ALA A 334 -8.28 -5.60 4.30
N GLN A 335 -7.93 -4.84 5.33
CA GLN A 335 -7.12 -3.63 5.19
C GLN A 335 -5.69 -3.96 4.71
N VAL A 336 -5.09 -5.02 5.26
CA VAL A 336 -3.78 -5.51 4.83
C VAL A 336 -3.81 -5.95 3.36
N ALA A 337 -4.87 -6.67 2.94
CA ALA A 337 -5.03 -7.09 1.54
C ALA A 337 -5.11 -5.90 0.58
N ASN A 338 -5.87 -4.86 0.92
CA ASN A 338 -5.95 -3.62 0.13
C ASN A 338 -4.60 -2.90 0.07
N LEU A 339 -3.90 -2.82 1.21
CA LEU A 339 -2.57 -2.20 1.29
C LEU A 339 -1.55 -2.94 0.43
N LEU A 340 -1.57 -4.29 0.43
CA LEU A 340 -0.72 -5.11 -0.44
C LEU A 340 -1.04 -4.90 -1.92
N GLN A 341 -2.30 -4.73 -2.30
CA GLN A 341 -2.69 -4.42 -3.69
C GLN A 341 -2.15 -3.06 -4.13
N SER A 342 -2.30 -2.03 -3.30
CA SER A 342 -1.75 -0.69 -3.58
C SER A 342 -0.23 -0.72 -3.68
N THR A 343 0.43 -1.47 -2.79
CA THR A 343 1.88 -1.68 -2.82
C THR A 343 2.32 -2.34 -4.13
N ALA A 344 1.61 -3.40 -4.55
CA ALA A 344 1.92 -4.10 -5.79
C ALA A 344 1.72 -3.21 -7.02
N ALA A 345 0.65 -2.42 -7.07
CA ALA A 345 0.40 -1.50 -8.19
C ALA A 345 1.47 -0.40 -8.27
N ALA A 346 1.85 0.21 -7.15
CA ALA A 346 2.93 1.20 -7.11
C ALA A 346 4.29 0.58 -7.49
N ALA A 347 4.59 -0.63 -6.98
CA ALA A 347 5.80 -1.37 -7.33
C ALA A 347 5.87 -1.72 -8.82
N GLU A 348 4.75 -2.16 -9.41
CA GLU A 348 4.66 -2.49 -10.83
C GLU A 348 5.02 -1.27 -11.69
N ARG A 349 4.41 -0.11 -11.42
CA ARG A 349 4.70 1.13 -12.16
C ARG A 349 6.16 1.58 -12.02
N VAL A 350 6.74 1.46 -10.82
CA VAL A 350 8.16 1.79 -10.59
C VAL A 350 9.08 0.82 -11.32
N PHE A 351 8.80 -0.50 -11.26
CA PHE A 351 9.64 -1.49 -11.94
C PHE A 351 9.46 -1.46 -13.46
N GLU A 352 8.28 -1.17 -13.99
CA GLU A 352 8.06 -0.93 -15.42
C GLU A 352 8.92 0.25 -15.89
N PHE A 353 8.89 1.37 -15.15
CA PHE A 353 9.69 2.54 -15.48
C PHE A 353 11.21 2.24 -15.45
N LEU A 354 11.68 1.50 -14.44
CA LEU A 354 13.09 1.14 -14.35
C LEU A 354 13.53 0.13 -15.42
N ALA A 355 12.59 -0.61 -16.00
CA ALA A 355 12.83 -1.58 -17.07
C ALA A 355 12.76 -0.98 -18.49
N GLU A 356 12.34 0.28 -18.65
CA GLU A 356 12.32 0.97 -19.95
C GLU A 356 13.71 0.96 -20.61
N GLU A 357 13.73 0.94 -21.94
CA GLU A 357 14.99 0.96 -22.71
C GLU A 357 15.71 2.30 -22.54
N GLU A 358 17.00 2.24 -22.28
CA GLU A 358 17.85 3.42 -22.18
C GLU A 358 18.38 3.81 -23.56
N GLU A 359 18.70 5.07 -23.73
CA GLU A 359 19.37 5.55 -24.94
C GLU A 359 20.80 5.01 -24.96
N ASP A 360 21.22 4.55 -26.15
CA ASP A 360 22.60 4.11 -26.35
C ASP A 360 23.56 5.29 -26.16
N GLN A 361 24.34 5.23 -25.08
CA GLN A 361 25.32 6.26 -24.73
C GLN A 361 26.61 6.15 -25.54
N VAL A 362 26.81 5.01 -26.23
CA VAL A 362 28.01 4.74 -27.01
C VAL A 362 27.66 4.87 -28.49
N PRO A 363 28.37 5.71 -29.25
CA PRO A 363 28.15 5.81 -30.70
C PRO A 363 28.36 4.45 -31.37
N ALA A 364 27.45 4.07 -32.26
CA ALA A 364 27.49 2.78 -32.96
C ALA A 364 28.80 2.56 -33.75
N ARG A 365 29.46 3.66 -34.11
CA ARG A 365 30.79 3.65 -34.72
C ARG A 365 31.65 4.78 -34.13
N PRO A 366 32.83 4.47 -33.57
CA PRO A 366 33.75 5.51 -33.12
C PRO A 366 34.14 6.38 -34.34
N ALA A 367 34.17 7.69 -34.15
CA ALA A 367 34.69 8.58 -35.18
C ALA A 367 36.20 8.34 -35.36
N MET A 368 36.59 8.10 -36.59
CA MET A 368 38.00 7.86 -36.96
C MET A 368 38.50 9.05 -37.78
N LEU A 369 39.68 9.55 -37.45
CA LEU A 369 40.42 10.52 -38.25
C LEU A 369 41.44 9.80 -39.07
N THR A 370 41.50 10.16 -40.34
CA THR A 370 42.57 9.69 -41.26
C THR A 370 43.70 10.75 -41.21
N GLU A 371 44.83 10.37 -40.72
CA GLU A 371 46.00 11.23 -40.59
C GLU A 371 47.12 10.74 -41.52
N THR A 372 47.60 11.61 -42.38
CA THR A 372 48.77 11.29 -43.26
C THR A 372 50.03 11.63 -42.54
N VAL A 373 50.84 10.63 -42.20
CA VAL A 373 52.12 10.78 -41.51
C VAL A 373 53.23 10.58 -42.51
N MET A 374 54.13 11.56 -42.62
CA MET A 374 55.37 11.41 -43.38
C MET A 374 56.35 10.54 -42.60
N LEU A 375 56.80 9.44 -43.21
CA LEU A 375 57.84 8.57 -42.66
C LEU A 375 59.24 9.15 -42.95
N ASP A 376 60.23 8.79 -42.12
CA ASP A 376 61.60 9.23 -42.25
C ASP A 376 62.28 8.92 -43.61
N ASN A 377 61.66 7.99 -44.37
CA ASN A 377 62.09 7.62 -45.73
C ASN A 377 61.46 8.46 -46.84
N GLY A 378 60.65 9.49 -46.48
CA GLY A 378 60.01 10.39 -47.44
C GLY A 378 58.74 9.81 -48.07
N SER A 379 58.22 8.65 -47.61
CA SER A 379 56.93 8.12 -48.06
C SER A 379 55.79 8.59 -47.10
N GLU A 380 54.61 8.79 -47.66
CA GLU A 380 53.39 9.12 -46.91
C GLU A 380 52.66 7.81 -46.51
N GLU A 381 52.39 7.67 -45.22
CA GLU A 381 51.54 6.58 -44.69
C GLU A 381 50.27 7.16 -44.11
N THR A 382 49.14 6.65 -44.55
CA THR A 382 47.82 7.04 -44.01
C THR A 382 47.44 6.12 -42.83
N ARG A 383 47.30 6.71 -41.66
CA ARG A 383 46.88 6.00 -40.42
C ARG A 383 45.52 6.49 -39.94
N GLU A 384 44.68 5.55 -39.54
CA GLU A 384 43.43 5.86 -38.89
C GLU A 384 43.62 5.87 -37.35
N ARG A 385 43.16 6.92 -36.69
CA ARG A 385 43.12 7.01 -35.25
C ARG A 385 41.77 7.47 -34.74
N LEU A 386 41.43 7.14 -33.49
CA LEU A 386 40.22 7.60 -32.84
C LEU A 386 40.26 9.13 -32.70
N VAL A 387 39.13 9.78 -32.98
CA VAL A 387 38.92 11.21 -32.73
C VAL A 387 38.93 11.47 -31.23
N THR A 388 39.78 12.40 -30.80
CA THR A 388 39.80 12.91 -29.43
C THR A 388 39.08 14.27 -29.35
N VAL A 389 38.76 14.73 -28.12
CA VAL A 389 38.14 16.05 -27.92
C VAL A 389 39.04 17.19 -28.46
N GLU A 390 40.35 17.00 -28.44
CA GLU A 390 41.37 17.97 -28.95
C GLU A 390 41.33 18.11 -30.47
N ASP A 391 40.86 17.10 -31.17
CA ASP A 391 40.74 17.13 -32.63
C ASP A 391 39.50 17.92 -33.12
N LEU A 392 38.56 18.23 -32.21
CA LEU A 392 37.29 18.89 -32.56
C LEU A 392 37.50 20.41 -32.59
N SER A 393 37.47 21.00 -33.78
CA SER A 393 37.50 22.45 -33.96
C SER A 393 36.18 23.17 -33.56
N GLY A 394 35.13 22.41 -33.27
CA GLY A 394 33.81 22.95 -32.88
C GLY A 394 32.99 23.53 -34.05
N ASN A 395 33.41 23.29 -35.31
CA ASN A 395 32.55 23.56 -36.48
C ASN A 395 31.55 22.41 -36.64
N VAL A 396 30.26 22.74 -36.74
CA VAL A 396 29.20 21.77 -36.95
C VAL A 396 28.38 22.22 -38.15
N GLU A 397 28.20 21.34 -39.13
CA GLU A 397 27.38 21.58 -40.30
C GLU A 397 26.27 20.53 -40.40
N PHE A 398 25.05 20.97 -40.48
CA PHE A 398 23.87 20.16 -40.74
C PHE A 398 23.52 20.30 -42.22
N GLN A 399 23.48 19.19 -42.95
CA GLN A 399 23.16 19.15 -44.37
C GLN A 399 21.95 18.21 -44.57
N HIS A 400 20.83 18.76 -45.03
CA HIS A 400 19.61 18.02 -45.38
C HIS A 400 19.19 17.02 -44.29
N VAL A 401 19.29 17.43 -43.01
CA VAL A 401 18.97 16.55 -41.88
C VAL A 401 17.47 16.31 -41.80
N ARG A 402 17.11 15.04 -41.81
CA ARG A 402 15.74 14.55 -41.57
C ARG A 402 15.70 13.79 -40.25
N PHE A 403 14.72 14.10 -39.43
CA PHE A 403 14.54 13.44 -38.15
C PHE A 403 13.09 13.18 -37.80
N GLY A 404 12.81 12.03 -37.22
CA GLY A 404 11.53 11.64 -36.65
C GLY A 404 11.72 10.49 -35.67
N TYR A 405 10.91 10.46 -34.60
CA TYR A 405 10.95 9.38 -33.61
C TYR A 405 10.37 8.05 -34.12
N SER A 406 9.60 8.09 -35.23
CA SER A 406 9.13 6.90 -35.92
C SER A 406 9.23 7.11 -37.44
N PRO A 407 9.40 6.04 -38.24
CA PRO A 407 9.48 6.15 -39.71
C PRO A 407 8.30 6.83 -40.33
N ASP A 408 7.10 6.70 -39.72
CA ASP A 408 5.84 7.21 -40.26
C ASP A 408 5.59 8.68 -39.92
N LYS A 409 6.38 9.28 -38.99
CA LYS A 409 6.19 10.67 -38.53
C LYS A 409 7.54 11.40 -38.50
N ILE A 410 7.87 12.01 -39.66
CA ILE A 410 9.04 12.89 -39.75
C ILE A 410 8.67 14.25 -39.14
N ILE A 411 9.47 14.76 -38.23
CA ILE A 411 9.29 16.03 -37.53
C ILE A 411 10.14 17.11 -38.19
N ILE A 412 11.38 16.78 -38.53
CA ILE A 412 12.31 17.67 -39.24
C ILE A 412 12.46 17.11 -40.67
N HIS A 413 12.03 17.86 -41.65
CA HIS A 413 12.00 17.41 -43.04
C HIS A 413 13.29 17.70 -43.83
N ASP A 414 13.90 18.87 -43.58
CA ASP A 414 15.11 19.32 -44.26
C ASP A 414 15.77 20.46 -43.45
N PHE A 415 16.69 20.10 -42.55
CA PHE A 415 17.37 21.09 -41.73
C PHE A 415 18.80 21.29 -42.21
N ASN A 416 19.13 22.54 -42.51
CA ASN A 416 20.44 22.96 -42.98
C ASN A 416 20.96 24.10 -42.08
N ALA A 417 22.10 23.92 -41.45
CA ALA A 417 22.71 24.93 -40.60
C ALA A 417 24.24 24.77 -40.47
N VAL A 418 24.93 25.88 -40.39
CA VAL A 418 26.36 25.93 -40.08
C VAL A 418 26.55 26.65 -38.75
N VAL A 419 27.24 26.02 -37.79
CA VAL A 419 27.55 26.55 -36.46
C VAL A 419 29.05 26.60 -36.29
N ARG A 420 29.57 27.79 -36.01
CA ARG A 420 31.03 28.02 -35.78
C ARG A 420 31.38 27.91 -34.31
N PRO A 421 32.67 27.65 -33.97
CA PRO A 421 33.15 27.60 -32.58
C PRO A 421 32.70 28.82 -31.77
N GLY A 422 32.20 28.61 -30.56
CA GLY A 422 31.70 29.68 -29.69
C GLY A 422 30.37 30.32 -30.07
N GLN A 423 29.76 29.94 -31.18
CA GLN A 423 28.46 30.44 -31.61
C GLN A 423 27.33 29.67 -30.89
N LYS A 424 26.34 30.41 -30.31
CA LYS A 424 25.11 29.87 -29.81
C LYS A 424 23.98 30.13 -30.81
N ARG A 425 23.26 29.11 -31.24
CA ARG A 425 22.05 29.24 -32.05
C ARG A 425 20.89 28.55 -31.32
N CYS A 426 19.78 29.26 -31.20
CA CYS A 426 18.51 28.68 -30.82
C CYS A 426 17.75 28.31 -32.10
N VAL A 427 17.25 27.09 -32.19
CA VAL A 427 16.41 26.56 -33.25
C VAL A 427 15.00 26.40 -32.73
#